data_0a464e9db242e4cd793f592209b65cea
#
_entry.id   0a464e9db242e4cd793f592209b65cea
#
_cell.length_a   1.000
_cell.length_b   1.000
_cell.length_c   1.000
_cell.angle_alpha   90.00
_cell.angle_beta   90.00
_cell.angle_gamma   90.00
#
_symmetry.space_group_name_H-M   'P 1'
#
loop_
_entity.id
_entity.type
_entity.pdbx_description
1 polymer ?
#
loop_
_entity_poly.entity_id
_entity_poly.type
_entity_poly.pdbx_seq_one_letter_code
_entity_poly.pdbx_strand_id
1 'polypeptide(L)'
;MAEKMLHMKKEYDWIRKLLMNEPRGHDVMSGALLTDPCHPEADIGVIYIETGGYLPMCGHDTIGVCTALVESGLIPVYEPITSLKLDTPAGLVEVDISVQDGKAKEVSFCNIPAFLLKSISVHVEGIGNVDVDIAYGGNFYAIIDGEALGLELVPENASTIIDKAIQIRNTINEKFEVIHPQYSFIKGVTHIEFYTDPTHETAHVKNTVVVPPGGIDRSPCGTGTSAKLAVLYANKKITMQEEFVHESIVGSLFKGSVIDTTYVENIEAVVTKITGSAWLMGMHRFFYNEEDPLKEGFLLIPPMEHETEEVK
;
A
#
# COMPACT_ATOMS: atom_id res chain seq x y z
N MET A 1 10.51 14.94 -6.96
CA MET A 1 10.23 14.29 -5.65
C MET A 1 11.16 13.11 -5.38
N ALA A 2 11.48 12.26 -6.35
CA ALA A 2 12.39 11.12 -6.11
C ALA A 2 13.76 11.53 -5.53
N GLU A 3 14.39 12.59 -6.06
CA GLU A 3 15.65 13.13 -5.51
C GLU A 3 15.51 13.67 -4.08
N LYS A 4 14.36 14.32 -3.76
CA LYS A 4 14.06 14.75 -2.39
C LYS A 4 13.98 13.55 -1.43
N MET A 5 13.29 12.49 -1.84
CA MET A 5 13.19 11.26 -1.05
C MET A 5 14.56 10.63 -0.82
N LEU A 6 15.42 10.54 -1.85
CA LEU A 6 16.78 10.03 -1.72
C LEU A 6 17.64 10.91 -0.81
N HIS A 7 17.49 12.23 -0.89
CA HIS A 7 18.17 13.17 0.01
C HIS A 7 17.72 12.99 1.46
N MET A 8 16.39 12.87 1.70
CA MET A 8 15.85 12.56 3.03
C MET A 8 16.41 11.25 3.57
N LYS A 9 16.43 10.19 2.75
CA LYS A 9 17.00 8.89 3.12
C LYS A 9 18.47 9.00 3.52
N LYS A 10 19.25 9.80 2.80
CA LYS A 10 20.69 9.91 3.02
C LYS A 10 21.05 10.79 4.22
N GLU A 11 20.39 11.93 4.37
CA GLU A 11 20.83 12.98 5.32
C GLU A 11 19.90 13.10 6.55
N TYR A 12 18.63 12.64 6.44
CA TYR A 12 17.61 12.87 7.45
C TYR A 12 16.81 11.62 7.84
N ASP A 13 17.34 10.42 7.60
CA ASP A 13 16.64 9.15 7.92
C ASP A 13 16.29 9.02 9.41
N TRP A 14 17.01 9.73 10.27
CA TRP A 14 16.70 9.80 11.69
C TRP A 14 15.28 10.30 11.97
N ILE A 15 14.70 11.17 11.10
CA ILE A 15 13.30 11.65 11.24
C ILE A 15 12.35 10.49 11.05
N ARG A 16 12.53 9.69 10.01
CA ARG A 16 11.72 8.49 9.77
C ARG A 16 11.81 7.53 10.96
N LYS A 17 13.02 7.20 11.39
CA LYS A 17 13.24 6.32 12.53
C LYS A 17 12.60 6.86 13.80
N LEU A 18 12.75 8.15 14.09
CA LEU A 18 12.13 8.80 15.24
C LEU A 18 10.62 8.61 15.24
N LEU A 19 9.97 8.74 14.08
CA LEU A 19 8.51 8.72 13.97
C LEU A 19 7.94 7.32 13.83
N MET A 20 8.61 6.43 13.13
CA MET A 20 8.09 5.10 12.77
C MET A 20 8.46 4.01 13.77
N ASN A 21 9.62 4.13 14.42
CA ASN A 21 10.09 3.11 15.36
C ASN A 21 9.47 3.28 16.76
N GLU A 22 9.51 2.21 17.55
CA GLU A 22 9.19 2.29 18.97
C GLU A 22 10.15 3.24 19.71
N PRO A 23 9.70 3.95 20.73
CA PRO A 23 8.39 3.88 21.41
C PRO A 23 7.33 4.83 20.82
N ARG A 24 7.61 5.55 19.74
CA ARG A 24 6.70 6.53 19.15
C ARG A 24 5.83 5.96 18.05
N GLY A 25 6.34 4.95 17.34
CA GLY A 25 5.62 4.14 16.37
C GLY A 25 5.52 2.68 16.81
N HIS A 26 5.42 1.78 15.83
CA HIS A 26 5.39 0.33 16.02
C HIS A 26 5.96 -0.36 14.77
N ASP A 27 6.14 -1.67 14.82
CA ASP A 27 6.82 -2.49 13.79
C ASP A 27 6.23 -2.44 12.37
N VAL A 28 4.99 -2.01 12.23
CA VAL A 28 4.29 -1.81 10.93
C VAL A 28 3.76 -0.38 10.77
N MET A 29 4.38 0.59 11.45
CA MET A 29 4.00 1.99 11.31
C MET A 29 4.37 2.51 9.93
N SER A 30 3.45 3.23 9.32
CA SER A 30 3.66 4.02 8.12
C SER A 30 3.18 5.45 8.30
N GLY A 31 3.58 6.34 7.43
CA GLY A 31 3.20 7.74 7.47
C GLY A 31 3.75 8.53 6.30
N ALA A 32 3.61 9.84 6.35
CA ALA A 32 4.07 10.70 5.29
C ALA A 32 4.69 12.00 5.82
N LEU A 33 5.69 12.49 5.10
CA LEU A 33 6.29 13.79 5.31
C LEU A 33 5.74 14.76 4.25
N LEU A 34 5.20 15.89 4.71
CA LEU A 34 4.73 16.96 3.83
C LEU A 34 5.88 17.89 3.50
N THR A 35 5.96 18.32 2.25
CA THR A 35 6.99 19.24 1.75
C THR A 35 6.44 20.11 0.62
N ASP A 36 7.19 21.13 0.22
CA ASP A 36 6.88 21.89 -1.00
C ASP A 36 6.96 20.94 -2.20
N PRO A 37 6.04 21.05 -3.17
CA PRO A 37 6.07 20.25 -4.39
C PRO A 37 7.25 20.67 -5.29
N CYS A 38 7.69 19.74 -6.13
CA CYS A 38 8.64 20.01 -7.22
C CYS A 38 7.92 20.25 -8.54
N HIS A 39 6.74 19.66 -8.71
CA HIS A 39 5.92 19.79 -9.92
C HIS A 39 5.07 21.06 -9.85
N PRO A 40 5.04 21.91 -10.91
CA PRO A 40 4.35 23.22 -10.87
C PRO A 40 2.83 23.12 -10.78
N GLU A 41 2.23 21.99 -11.12
CA GLU A 41 0.78 21.77 -11.04
C GLU A 41 0.34 21.13 -9.72
N ALA A 42 1.27 20.77 -8.85
CA ALA A 42 0.93 20.10 -7.61
C ALA A 42 0.67 21.10 -6.48
N ASP A 43 -0.25 20.75 -5.60
CA ASP A 43 -0.62 21.56 -4.45
C ASP A 43 0.35 21.32 -3.27
N ILE A 44 0.83 20.09 -3.11
CA ILE A 44 1.69 19.69 -2.00
C ILE A 44 2.57 18.49 -2.38
N GLY A 45 3.79 18.48 -1.86
CA GLY A 45 4.71 17.34 -1.98
C GLY A 45 4.54 16.36 -0.82
N VAL A 46 4.57 15.05 -1.12
CA VAL A 46 4.41 13.97 -0.14
C VAL A 46 5.52 12.95 -0.31
N ILE A 47 6.21 12.63 0.78
CA ILE A 47 7.20 11.54 0.85
C ILE A 47 6.67 10.52 1.84
N TYR A 48 6.37 9.31 1.37
CA TYR A 48 5.88 8.22 2.20
C TYR A 48 7.02 7.52 2.92
N ILE A 49 6.81 7.22 4.20
CA ILE A 49 7.80 6.60 5.10
C ILE A 49 7.16 5.45 5.85
N GLU A 50 7.94 4.43 6.11
CA GLU A 50 7.55 3.30 6.95
C GLU A 50 8.73 2.80 7.78
N THR A 51 8.54 1.83 8.64
CA THR A 51 9.61 1.21 9.43
C THR A 51 10.71 0.64 8.55
N GLY A 52 10.37 0.06 7.39
CA GLY A 52 11.31 -0.50 6.41
C GLY A 52 12.03 0.52 5.53
N GLY A 53 11.56 1.77 5.47
CA GLY A 53 12.20 2.77 4.61
C GLY A 53 11.25 3.80 4.01
N TYR A 54 11.44 4.04 2.71
CA TYR A 54 10.70 5.04 1.94
C TYR A 54 9.96 4.37 0.80
N LEU A 55 8.73 4.81 0.55
CA LEU A 55 7.90 4.31 -0.54
C LEU A 55 7.70 5.40 -1.60
N PRO A 56 7.72 5.03 -2.89
CA PRO A 56 7.42 5.98 -3.95
C PRO A 56 5.94 6.40 -3.98
N MET A 57 5.04 5.51 -3.52
CA MET A 57 3.59 5.74 -3.40
C MET A 57 3.01 4.80 -2.33
N CYS A 58 2.03 5.32 -1.57
CA CYS A 58 1.26 4.54 -0.60
C CYS A 58 -0.20 4.97 -0.61
N GLY A 59 -1.11 4.02 -0.88
CA GLY A 59 -2.54 4.32 -1.03
C GLY A 59 -3.22 4.71 0.29
N HIS A 60 -3.02 3.94 1.36
CA HIS A 60 -3.66 4.24 2.64
C HIS A 60 -3.08 5.50 3.29
N ASP A 61 -1.77 5.76 3.13
CA ASP A 61 -1.18 7.01 3.61
C ASP A 61 -1.70 8.22 2.82
N THR A 62 -1.96 8.09 1.51
CA THR A 62 -2.61 9.12 0.70
C THR A 62 -3.99 9.48 1.27
N ILE A 63 -4.79 8.48 1.63
CA ILE A 63 -6.09 8.67 2.28
C ILE A 63 -5.92 9.39 3.62
N GLY A 64 -4.98 8.93 4.45
CA GLY A 64 -4.67 9.53 5.74
C GLY A 64 -4.18 10.97 5.65
N VAL A 65 -3.25 11.26 4.74
CA VAL A 65 -2.71 12.60 4.48
C VAL A 65 -3.82 13.56 4.06
N CYS A 66 -4.62 13.19 3.07
CA CYS A 66 -5.69 14.04 2.56
C CYS A 66 -6.76 14.33 3.62
N THR A 67 -7.12 13.32 4.42
CA THR A 67 -8.00 13.51 5.58
C THR A 67 -7.41 14.50 6.58
N ALA A 68 -6.13 14.32 6.93
CA ALA A 68 -5.44 15.18 7.88
C ALA A 68 -5.31 16.62 7.37
N LEU A 69 -5.02 16.82 6.08
CA LEU A 69 -4.92 18.15 5.45
C LEU A 69 -6.24 18.92 5.54
N VAL A 70 -7.36 18.26 5.25
CA VAL A 70 -8.70 18.84 5.35
C VAL A 70 -9.05 19.16 6.80
N GLU A 71 -8.97 18.19 7.70
CA GLU A 71 -9.49 18.32 9.06
C GLU A 71 -8.59 19.17 9.97
N SER A 72 -7.31 19.32 9.65
CA SER A 72 -6.40 20.24 10.34
C SER A 72 -6.40 21.67 9.80
N GLY A 73 -7.12 21.94 8.70
CA GLY A 73 -7.18 23.27 8.08
C GLY A 73 -5.87 23.69 7.42
N LEU A 74 -5.04 22.76 6.99
CA LEU A 74 -3.76 23.04 6.32
C LEU A 74 -3.93 23.42 4.85
N ILE A 75 -5.10 23.20 4.29
CA ILE A 75 -5.46 23.54 2.91
C ILE A 75 -6.83 24.25 2.86
N PRO A 76 -7.12 25.02 1.80
CA PRO A 76 -8.48 25.47 1.53
C PRO A 76 -9.42 24.27 1.27
N VAL A 77 -10.58 24.30 1.90
CA VAL A 77 -11.56 23.21 1.82
C VAL A 77 -12.81 23.70 1.07
N TYR A 78 -13.26 22.90 0.13
CA TYR A 78 -14.46 23.15 -0.67
C TYR A 78 -15.43 21.97 -0.51
N GLU A 79 -16.71 22.27 -0.29
CA GLU A 79 -17.77 21.26 -0.26
C GLU A 79 -18.59 21.29 -1.55
N PRO A 80 -19.07 20.14 -2.04
CA PRO A 80 -18.97 18.81 -1.46
C PRO A 80 -17.67 18.07 -1.79
N ILE A 81 -16.80 18.61 -2.66
CA ILE A 81 -15.56 17.97 -3.10
C ILE A 81 -14.41 18.98 -3.04
N THR A 82 -13.32 18.55 -2.41
CA THR A 82 -12.02 19.19 -2.47
C THR A 82 -11.08 18.33 -3.31
N SER A 83 -10.56 18.85 -4.41
CA SER A 83 -9.59 18.14 -5.27
C SER A 83 -8.19 18.65 -5.00
N LEU A 84 -7.21 17.75 -4.96
CA LEU A 84 -5.79 18.02 -4.76
C LEU A 84 -4.95 17.25 -5.77
N LYS A 85 -3.79 17.83 -6.11
CA LYS A 85 -2.71 17.15 -6.82
C LYS A 85 -1.52 17.00 -5.88
N LEU A 86 -1.21 15.77 -5.51
CA LEU A 86 -0.05 15.44 -4.69
C LEU A 86 1.15 15.18 -5.60
N ASP A 87 2.29 15.80 -5.31
CA ASP A 87 3.57 15.47 -5.94
C ASP A 87 4.27 14.39 -5.11
N THR A 88 4.37 13.19 -5.65
CA THR A 88 4.97 12.04 -4.97
C THR A 88 6.23 11.57 -5.70
N PRO A 89 7.09 10.75 -5.10
CA PRO A 89 8.21 10.14 -5.81
C PRO A 89 7.81 9.30 -7.02
N ALA A 90 6.59 8.75 -7.05
CA ALA A 90 6.04 8.03 -8.20
C ALA A 90 5.41 8.95 -9.26
N GLY A 91 5.32 10.26 -9.02
CA GLY A 91 4.69 11.25 -9.90
C GLY A 91 3.48 11.93 -9.27
N LEU A 92 2.69 12.62 -10.12
CA LEU A 92 1.47 13.30 -9.68
C LEU A 92 0.37 12.30 -9.39
N VAL A 93 -0.29 12.51 -8.24
CA VAL A 93 -1.46 11.74 -7.81
C VAL A 93 -2.63 12.70 -7.66
N GLU A 94 -3.65 12.53 -8.49
CA GLU A 94 -4.89 13.31 -8.40
C GLU A 94 -5.81 12.65 -7.36
N VAL A 95 -6.30 13.49 -6.44
CA VAL A 95 -7.11 13.05 -5.31
C VAL A 95 -8.37 13.90 -5.22
N ASP A 96 -9.51 13.23 -5.09
CA ASP A 96 -10.81 13.85 -4.77
C ASP A 96 -11.21 13.48 -3.34
N ILE A 97 -11.51 14.46 -2.54
CA ILE A 97 -11.92 14.33 -1.15
C ILE A 97 -13.38 14.75 -1.03
N SER A 98 -14.25 13.81 -0.70
CA SER A 98 -15.63 14.13 -0.35
C SER A 98 -15.65 14.80 1.03
N VAL A 99 -16.18 16.01 1.09
CA VAL A 99 -16.21 16.82 2.33
C VAL A 99 -17.64 17.16 2.69
N GLN A 100 -17.96 16.99 3.98
CA GLN A 100 -19.23 17.39 4.56
C GLN A 100 -19.03 17.90 5.98
N ASP A 101 -19.56 19.07 6.29
CA ASP A 101 -19.42 19.77 7.59
C ASP A 101 -17.94 19.95 7.99
N GLY A 102 -17.09 20.30 7.03
CA GLY A 102 -15.65 20.50 7.20
C GLY A 102 -14.84 19.21 7.46
N LYS A 103 -15.44 18.04 7.30
CA LYS A 103 -14.80 16.74 7.54
C LYS A 103 -14.66 15.93 6.25
N ALA A 104 -13.51 15.33 6.06
CA ALA A 104 -13.30 14.35 5.01
C ALA A 104 -14.13 13.09 5.29
N LYS A 105 -14.97 12.69 4.33
CA LYS A 105 -15.80 11.49 4.41
C LYS A 105 -15.17 10.33 3.68
N GLU A 106 -14.73 10.58 2.46
CA GLU A 106 -14.05 9.60 1.61
C GLU A 106 -12.95 10.33 0.83
N VAL A 107 -11.88 9.65 0.61
CA VAL A 107 -10.75 10.08 -0.23
C VAL A 107 -10.61 9.10 -1.37
N SER A 108 -10.65 9.60 -2.60
CA SER A 108 -10.50 8.82 -3.83
C SER A 108 -9.25 9.24 -4.57
N PHE A 109 -8.47 8.30 -5.07
CA PHE A 109 -7.32 8.58 -5.93
C PHE A 109 -7.24 7.57 -7.08
N CYS A 110 -6.65 8.01 -8.20
CA CYS A 110 -6.32 7.13 -9.32
C CYS A 110 -4.94 6.52 -9.07
N ASN A 111 -4.87 5.19 -9.15
CA ASN A 111 -3.60 4.49 -8.99
C ASN A 111 -2.89 4.35 -10.35
N ILE A 112 -1.59 4.03 -10.29
CA ILE A 112 -0.80 3.68 -11.47
C ILE A 112 -1.36 2.43 -12.16
N PRO A 113 -1.02 2.18 -13.45
CA PRO A 113 -1.49 1.00 -14.16
C PRO A 113 -1.17 -0.30 -13.43
N ALA A 114 -2.19 -1.12 -13.20
CA ALA A 114 -2.12 -2.43 -12.56
C ALA A 114 -2.38 -3.55 -13.57
N PHE A 115 -1.70 -4.69 -13.43
CA PHE A 115 -1.83 -5.79 -14.37
C PHE A 115 -1.63 -7.16 -13.73
N LEU A 116 -2.26 -8.19 -14.29
CA LEU A 116 -1.95 -9.58 -14.01
C LEU A 116 -0.71 -9.97 -14.82
N LEU A 117 0.38 -10.34 -14.15
CA LEU A 117 1.59 -10.79 -14.81
C LEU A 117 1.46 -12.25 -15.26
N LYS A 118 1.09 -13.14 -14.35
CA LYS A 118 0.91 -14.58 -14.62
C LYS A 118 0.18 -15.27 -13.47
N SER A 119 -0.50 -16.37 -13.78
CA SER A 119 -1.01 -17.32 -12.78
C SER A 119 -0.13 -18.57 -12.77
N ILE A 120 0.22 -19.05 -11.58
CA ILE A 120 1.10 -20.20 -11.36
C ILE A 120 0.54 -21.13 -10.29
N SER A 121 0.98 -22.39 -10.31
CA SER A 121 0.83 -23.30 -9.18
C SER A 121 2.21 -23.64 -8.65
N VAL A 122 2.43 -23.48 -7.35
CA VAL A 122 3.74 -23.68 -6.72
C VAL A 122 3.63 -24.63 -5.54
N HIS A 123 4.53 -25.61 -5.46
CA HIS A 123 4.63 -26.47 -4.28
C HIS A 123 5.47 -25.80 -3.20
N VAL A 124 4.87 -25.56 -2.04
CA VAL A 124 5.48 -24.98 -0.83
C VAL A 124 5.59 -26.06 0.22
N GLU A 125 6.80 -26.29 0.73
CA GLU A 125 7.05 -27.32 1.74
C GLU A 125 6.22 -27.05 3.01
N GLY A 126 5.57 -28.07 3.54
CA GLY A 126 4.70 -27.95 4.73
C GLY A 126 3.32 -27.31 4.49
N ILE A 127 3.08 -26.73 3.29
CA ILE A 127 1.77 -26.17 2.92
C ILE A 127 1.09 -26.99 1.82
N GLY A 128 1.86 -27.45 0.83
CA GLY A 128 1.34 -28.17 -0.33
C GLY A 128 1.36 -27.33 -1.61
N ASN A 129 0.49 -27.66 -2.56
CA ASN A 129 0.36 -26.91 -3.80
C ASN A 129 -0.51 -25.68 -3.56
N VAL A 130 -0.02 -24.52 -4.02
CA VAL A 130 -0.67 -23.21 -3.86
C VAL A 130 -0.84 -22.62 -5.24
N ASP A 131 -2.08 -22.29 -5.60
CA ASP A 131 -2.40 -21.54 -6.81
C ASP A 131 -2.29 -20.04 -6.51
N VAL A 132 -1.58 -19.32 -7.37
CA VAL A 132 -1.16 -17.94 -7.13
C VAL A 132 -1.35 -17.10 -8.38
N ASP A 133 -2.02 -15.96 -8.24
CA ASP A 133 -2.01 -14.91 -9.24
C ASP A 133 -0.93 -13.90 -8.88
N ILE A 134 0.10 -13.75 -9.73
CA ILE A 134 1.14 -12.73 -9.58
C ILE A 134 0.70 -11.49 -10.35
N ALA A 135 0.40 -10.41 -9.63
CA ALA A 135 -0.10 -9.16 -10.17
C ALA A 135 0.67 -7.95 -9.64
N TYR A 136 0.65 -6.87 -10.41
CA TYR A 136 1.26 -5.60 -10.07
C TYR A 136 0.17 -4.53 -9.86
N GLY A 137 0.27 -3.78 -8.78
CA GLY A 137 -0.61 -2.65 -8.48
C GLY A 137 0.14 -1.47 -7.83
N GLY A 138 1.46 -1.43 -8.02
CA GLY A 138 2.43 -0.53 -7.36
C GLY A 138 3.55 -1.33 -6.70
N ASN A 139 3.26 -2.56 -6.32
CA ASN A 139 4.20 -3.60 -5.91
C ASN A 139 3.77 -4.91 -6.56
N PHE A 140 4.64 -5.93 -6.56
CA PHE A 140 4.25 -7.28 -6.96
C PHE A 140 3.60 -8.02 -5.79
N TYR A 141 2.40 -8.48 -6.04
CA TYR A 141 1.57 -9.28 -5.14
C TYR A 141 1.51 -10.72 -5.61
N ALA A 142 1.57 -11.66 -4.68
CA ALA A 142 1.05 -13.00 -4.87
C ALA A 142 -0.33 -13.06 -4.20
N ILE A 143 -1.38 -13.17 -5.00
CA ILE A 143 -2.79 -13.17 -4.58
C ILE A 143 -3.27 -14.61 -4.52
N ILE A 144 -3.76 -15.03 -3.35
CA ILE A 144 -3.98 -16.44 -3.02
C ILE A 144 -5.32 -16.60 -2.31
N ASP A 145 -6.05 -17.64 -2.68
CA ASP A 145 -7.24 -18.06 -1.97
C ASP A 145 -6.87 -18.62 -0.59
N GLY A 146 -7.24 -17.89 0.45
CA GLY A 146 -6.95 -18.26 1.84
C GLY A 146 -7.78 -19.46 2.31
N GLU A 147 -9.01 -19.62 1.80
CA GLU A 147 -9.87 -20.76 2.16
C GLU A 147 -9.27 -22.07 1.66
N ALA A 148 -8.68 -22.07 0.46
CA ALA A 148 -7.96 -23.24 -0.07
C ALA A 148 -6.78 -23.69 0.81
N LEU A 149 -6.25 -22.76 1.65
CA LEU A 149 -5.17 -23.04 2.61
C LEU A 149 -5.68 -23.23 4.04
N GLY A 150 -7.00 -23.24 4.25
CA GLY A 150 -7.61 -23.35 5.57
C GLY A 150 -7.33 -22.13 6.47
N LEU A 151 -7.14 -20.95 5.87
CA LEU A 151 -6.91 -19.70 6.60
C LEU A 151 -8.23 -19.01 6.92
N GLU A 152 -8.39 -18.61 8.15
CA GLU A 152 -9.40 -17.66 8.59
C GLU A 152 -8.72 -16.30 8.82
N LEU A 153 -9.18 -15.28 8.08
CA LEU A 153 -8.56 -13.95 8.11
C LEU A 153 -9.11 -13.12 9.28
N VAL A 154 -8.64 -13.47 10.47
CA VAL A 154 -8.95 -12.79 11.73
C VAL A 154 -7.68 -12.39 12.47
N PRO A 155 -7.69 -11.33 13.29
CA PRO A 155 -6.50 -10.86 14.01
C PRO A 155 -5.82 -11.93 14.87
N GLU A 156 -6.59 -12.86 15.43
CA GLU A 156 -6.10 -13.95 16.28
C GLU A 156 -5.18 -14.90 15.53
N ASN A 157 -5.34 -15.02 14.22
CA ASN A 157 -4.55 -15.89 13.34
C ASN A 157 -3.35 -15.16 12.71
N ALA A 158 -3.05 -13.92 13.10
CA ALA A 158 -2.03 -13.07 12.46
C ALA A 158 -0.67 -13.78 12.33
N SER A 159 -0.19 -14.46 13.38
CA SER A 159 1.08 -15.20 13.35
C SER A 159 1.08 -16.30 12.28
N THR A 160 0.03 -17.11 12.23
CA THR A 160 -0.10 -18.20 11.23
C THR A 160 -0.18 -17.64 9.80
N ILE A 161 -0.88 -16.53 9.61
CA ILE A 161 -0.99 -15.84 8.32
C ILE A 161 0.39 -15.34 7.87
N ILE A 162 1.14 -14.67 8.76
CA ILE A 162 2.49 -14.16 8.49
C ILE A 162 3.45 -15.30 8.14
N ASP A 163 3.47 -16.38 8.93
CA ASP A 163 4.37 -17.51 8.71
C ASP A 163 4.16 -18.16 7.33
N LYS A 164 2.88 -18.41 6.97
CA LYS A 164 2.53 -18.94 5.64
C LYS A 164 2.92 -17.97 4.53
N ALA A 165 2.65 -16.68 4.70
CA ALA A 165 3.00 -15.66 3.71
C ALA A 165 4.50 -15.60 3.44
N ILE A 166 5.33 -15.61 4.49
CA ILE A 166 6.79 -15.59 4.36
C ILE A 166 7.29 -16.83 3.61
N GLN A 167 6.80 -18.03 3.97
CA GLN A 167 7.17 -19.27 3.31
C GLN A 167 6.80 -19.25 1.82
N ILE A 168 5.58 -18.85 1.49
CA ILE A 168 5.10 -18.77 0.11
C ILE A 168 5.91 -17.75 -0.68
N ARG A 169 6.11 -16.54 -0.14
CA ARG A 169 6.90 -15.47 -0.77
C ARG A 169 8.31 -15.94 -1.12
N ASN A 170 9.00 -16.54 -0.15
CA ASN A 170 10.36 -17.02 -0.34
C ASN A 170 10.40 -18.11 -1.42
N THR A 171 9.49 -19.09 -1.36
CA THR A 171 9.41 -20.17 -2.36
C THR A 171 9.13 -19.63 -3.77
N ILE A 172 8.25 -18.63 -3.91
CA ILE A 172 7.99 -18.00 -5.22
C ILE A 172 9.25 -17.32 -5.76
N ASN A 173 9.91 -16.51 -4.93
CA ASN A 173 11.09 -15.75 -5.33
C ASN A 173 12.31 -16.63 -5.62
N GLU A 174 12.41 -17.82 -5.01
CA GLU A 174 13.44 -18.81 -5.33
C GLU A 174 13.19 -19.52 -6.67
N LYS A 175 11.93 -19.78 -7.00
CA LYS A 175 11.57 -20.62 -8.15
C LYS A 175 11.21 -19.83 -9.41
N PHE A 176 10.80 -18.56 -9.25
CA PHE A 176 10.28 -17.77 -10.37
C PHE A 176 10.92 -16.40 -10.41
N GLU A 177 11.34 -16.01 -11.57
CA GLU A 177 11.73 -14.64 -11.83
C GLU A 177 10.46 -13.80 -12.06
N VAL A 178 10.35 -12.71 -11.31
CA VAL A 178 9.27 -11.73 -11.38
C VAL A 178 9.90 -10.36 -11.56
N ILE A 179 9.73 -9.75 -12.74
CA ILE A 179 10.34 -8.46 -13.10
C ILE A 179 9.28 -7.61 -13.78
N HIS A 180 9.25 -6.30 -13.43
CA HIS A 180 8.37 -5.34 -14.08
C HIS A 180 8.82 -5.12 -15.55
N PRO A 181 7.90 -5.18 -16.53
CA PRO A 181 8.27 -5.14 -17.94
C PRO A 181 9.04 -3.89 -18.36
N GLN A 182 8.73 -2.72 -17.77
CA GLN A 182 9.37 -1.44 -18.09
C GLN A 182 10.50 -1.06 -17.11
N TYR A 183 10.45 -1.56 -15.86
CA TYR A 183 11.34 -1.12 -14.78
C TYR A 183 12.06 -2.33 -14.17
N SER A 184 13.20 -2.69 -14.69
CA SER A 184 13.96 -3.90 -14.29
C SER A 184 14.41 -3.89 -12.83
N PHE A 185 14.47 -2.73 -12.18
CA PHE A 185 14.76 -2.61 -10.75
C PHE A 185 13.57 -3.00 -9.85
N ILE A 186 12.33 -3.05 -10.40
CA ILE A 186 11.16 -3.56 -9.69
C ILE A 186 11.10 -5.07 -9.93
N LYS A 187 11.57 -5.84 -8.95
CA LYS A 187 11.72 -7.30 -9.07
C LYS A 187 11.30 -8.03 -7.79
N GLY A 188 10.87 -9.27 -7.98
CA GLY A 188 10.42 -10.16 -6.90
C GLY A 188 9.02 -9.86 -6.40
N VAL A 189 8.38 -10.87 -5.87
CA VAL A 189 7.13 -10.74 -5.11
C VAL A 189 7.48 -10.22 -3.73
N THR A 190 6.95 -9.06 -3.37
CA THR A 190 7.17 -8.44 -2.06
C THR A 190 5.99 -8.66 -1.11
N HIS A 191 4.77 -8.63 -1.62
CA HIS A 191 3.54 -8.69 -0.85
C HIS A 191 2.78 -9.99 -1.10
N ILE A 192 2.23 -10.56 -0.04
CA ILE A 192 1.28 -11.68 -0.14
C ILE A 192 -0.10 -11.17 0.24
N GLU A 193 -1.07 -11.37 -0.63
CA GLU A 193 -2.47 -11.09 -0.37
C GLU A 193 -3.25 -12.40 -0.28
N PHE A 194 -3.74 -12.72 0.91
CA PHE A 194 -4.74 -13.77 1.08
C PHE A 194 -6.13 -13.16 1.00
N TYR A 195 -7.07 -13.87 0.36
CA TYR A 195 -8.46 -13.47 0.34
C TYR A 195 -9.39 -14.62 0.70
N THR A 196 -10.55 -14.30 1.24
CA THR A 196 -11.62 -15.23 1.63
C THR A 196 -12.98 -14.59 1.33
N ASP A 197 -14.05 -15.31 1.58
CA ASP A 197 -15.40 -14.73 1.60
C ASP A 197 -15.46 -13.58 2.61
N PRO A 198 -16.24 -12.52 2.31
CA PRO A 198 -16.35 -11.35 3.17
C PRO A 198 -17.16 -11.64 4.43
N THR A 199 -16.91 -10.86 5.47
CA THR A 199 -17.75 -10.87 6.69
C THR A 199 -18.65 -9.63 6.78
N HIS A 200 -18.31 -8.57 6.06
CA HIS A 200 -19.13 -7.36 5.96
C HIS A 200 -20.15 -7.49 4.82
N GLU A 201 -21.41 -7.10 5.08
CA GLU A 201 -22.55 -7.29 4.16
C GLU A 201 -22.41 -6.64 2.78
N THR A 202 -21.62 -5.55 2.68
CA THR A 202 -21.41 -4.84 1.42
C THR A 202 -20.11 -5.22 0.74
N ALA A 203 -19.23 -6.00 1.38
CA ALA A 203 -17.97 -6.38 0.81
C ALA A 203 -18.12 -7.55 -0.17
N HIS A 204 -17.27 -7.56 -1.19
CA HIS A 204 -17.22 -8.64 -2.17
C HIS A 204 -16.19 -9.69 -1.79
N VAL A 205 -15.12 -9.27 -1.13
CA VAL A 205 -13.99 -10.11 -0.72
C VAL A 205 -13.39 -9.53 0.56
N LYS A 206 -12.98 -10.39 1.48
CA LYS A 206 -12.12 -10.05 2.61
C LYS A 206 -10.68 -10.38 2.27
N ASN A 207 -9.73 -9.49 2.61
CA ASN A 207 -8.33 -9.74 2.39
C ASN A 207 -7.46 -9.49 3.61
N THR A 208 -6.24 -9.96 3.50
CA THR A 208 -5.13 -9.63 4.40
C THR A 208 -3.86 -9.56 3.58
N VAL A 209 -3.17 -8.43 3.64
CA VAL A 209 -1.90 -8.24 2.96
C VAL A 209 -0.76 -8.33 3.96
N VAL A 210 0.18 -9.24 3.70
CA VAL A 210 1.41 -9.36 4.47
C VAL A 210 2.53 -8.66 3.72
N VAL A 211 3.06 -7.61 4.35
CA VAL A 211 4.16 -6.78 3.82
C VAL A 211 5.50 -7.21 4.42
N PRO A 212 6.63 -6.94 3.75
CA PRO A 212 7.96 -7.19 4.34
C PRO A 212 8.18 -6.39 5.64
N PRO A 213 8.90 -6.95 6.61
CA PRO A 213 9.45 -8.31 6.68
C PRO A 213 8.41 -9.38 7.06
N GLY A 214 7.29 -9.03 7.61
CA GLY A 214 6.23 -9.88 8.12
C GLY A 214 5.13 -9.08 8.83
N GLY A 215 4.88 -7.84 8.42
CA GLY A 215 3.77 -7.02 8.93
C GLY A 215 2.46 -7.32 8.21
N ILE A 216 1.33 -7.18 8.89
CA ILE A 216 0.00 -7.21 8.27
C ILE A 216 -0.49 -5.78 8.07
N ASP A 217 -0.92 -5.43 6.85
CA ASP A 217 -1.64 -4.19 6.59
C ASP A 217 -3.01 -4.22 7.29
N ARG A 218 -3.34 -3.16 8.03
CA ARG A 218 -4.65 -3.04 8.71
C ARG A 218 -5.74 -2.56 7.75
N SER A 219 -5.35 -1.90 6.68
CA SER A 219 -6.27 -1.52 5.60
C SER A 219 -6.47 -2.67 4.60
N PRO A 220 -7.44 -2.58 3.68
CA PRO A 220 -7.55 -3.51 2.55
C PRO A 220 -6.36 -3.44 1.57
N CYS A 221 -5.43 -2.52 1.78
CA CYS A 221 -4.30 -2.20 0.92
C CYS A 221 -4.70 -1.60 -0.44
N GLY A 222 -4.35 -0.34 -0.70
CA GLY A 222 -4.74 0.36 -1.94
C GLY A 222 -4.11 -0.25 -3.19
N THR A 223 -2.80 -0.52 -3.14
CA THR A 223 -2.07 -1.14 -4.24
C THR A 223 -2.41 -2.64 -4.38
N GLY A 224 -2.70 -3.35 -3.27
CA GLY A 224 -3.23 -4.71 -3.30
C GLY A 224 -4.63 -4.77 -3.92
N THR A 225 -5.52 -3.86 -3.55
CA THR A 225 -6.86 -3.76 -4.18
C THR A 225 -6.75 -3.49 -5.68
N SER A 226 -5.80 -2.66 -6.12
CA SER A 226 -5.54 -2.43 -7.55
C SER A 226 -5.04 -3.68 -8.26
N ALA A 227 -4.12 -4.43 -7.63
CA ALA A 227 -3.63 -5.70 -8.17
C ALA A 227 -4.77 -6.74 -8.25
N LYS A 228 -5.64 -6.82 -7.22
CA LYS A 228 -6.82 -7.70 -7.22
C LYS A 228 -7.80 -7.33 -8.33
N LEU A 229 -8.08 -6.03 -8.53
CA LEU A 229 -8.93 -5.56 -9.63
C LEU A 229 -8.35 -5.93 -11.00
N ALA A 230 -7.03 -5.85 -11.17
CA ALA A 230 -6.38 -6.28 -12.40
C ALA A 230 -6.54 -7.78 -12.66
N VAL A 231 -6.43 -8.62 -11.62
CA VAL A 231 -6.69 -10.06 -11.70
C VAL A 231 -8.16 -10.33 -12.06
N LEU A 232 -9.09 -9.65 -11.40
CA LEU A 232 -10.54 -9.83 -11.67
C LEU A 232 -10.90 -9.40 -13.10
N TYR A 233 -10.34 -8.28 -13.56
CA TYR A 233 -10.59 -7.77 -14.91
C TYR A 233 -10.00 -8.69 -15.99
N ALA A 234 -8.76 -9.12 -15.85
CA ALA A 234 -8.12 -10.06 -16.78
C ALA A 234 -8.89 -11.39 -16.87
N ASN A 235 -9.49 -11.85 -15.78
CA ASN A 235 -10.31 -13.05 -15.70
C ASN A 235 -11.79 -12.80 -16.04
N LYS A 236 -12.17 -11.59 -16.48
CA LYS A 236 -13.54 -11.19 -16.84
C LYS A 236 -14.56 -11.38 -15.71
N LYS A 237 -14.10 -11.23 -14.46
CA LYS A 237 -14.93 -11.32 -13.25
C LYS A 237 -15.42 -9.96 -12.76
N ILE A 238 -14.93 -8.87 -13.34
CA ILE A 238 -15.40 -7.50 -13.11
C ILE A 238 -15.38 -6.73 -14.43
N THR A 239 -16.26 -5.74 -14.56
CA THR A 239 -16.37 -4.87 -15.73
C THR A 239 -15.87 -3.45 -15.42
N MET A 240 -15.73 -2.63 -16.45
CA MET A 240 -15.41 -1.21 -16.30
C MET A 240 -16.46 -0.50 -15.44
N GLN A 241 -15.99 0.34 -14.52
CA GLN A 241 -16.79 1.15 -13.60
C GLN A 241 -17.67 0.36 -12.60
N GLU A 242 -17.57 -0.94 -12.59
CA GLU A 242 -18.20 -1.77 -11.57
C GLU A 242 -17.49 -1.58 -10.22
N GLU A 243 -18.29 -1.32 -9.17
CA GLU A 243 -17.76 -1.14 -7.82
C GLU A 243 -17.36 -2.48 -7.23
N PHE A 244 -16.15 -2.53 -6.68
CA PHE A 244 -15.61 -3.64 -5.92
C PHE A 244 -15.31 -3.16 -4.50
N VAL A 245 -15.85 -3.84 -3.50
CA VAL A 245 -15.63 -3.52 -2.08
C VAL A 245 -14.75 -4.58 -1.45
N HIS A 246 -13.61 -4.14 -0.95
CA HIS A 246 -12.59 -4.96 -0.31
C HIS A 246 -12.61 -4.74 1.19
N GLU A 247 -12.76 -5.80 1.99
CA GLU A 247 -12.74 -5.78 3.45
C GLU A 247 -11.35 -6.17 3.96
N SER A 248 -10.84 -5.47 4.97
CA SER A 248 -9.57 -5.83 5.61
C SER A 248 -9.76 -6.82 6.76
N ILE A 249 -8.65 -7.34 7.27
CA ILE A 249 -8.64 -8.24 8.45
C ILE A 249 -9.29 -7.62 9.69
N VAL A 250 -9.29 -6.29 9.82
CA VAL A 250 -9.92 -5.55 10.93
C VAL A 250 -11.31 -5.00 10.57
N GLY A 251 -11.86 -5.35 9.39
CA GLY A 251 -13.19 -4.94 8.97
C GLY A 251 -13.29 -3.54 8.35
N SER A 252 -12.17 -2.86 8.07
CA SER A 252 -12.20 -1.61 7.30
C SER A 252 -12.44 -1.90 5.81
N LEU A 253 -13.02 -0.93 5.09
CA LEU A 253 -13.42 -1.11 3.70
C LEU A 253 -12.69 -0.14 2.78
N PHE A 254 -12.27 -0.64 1.61
CA PHE A 254 -11.96 0.16 0.44
C PHE A 254 -12.95 -0.16 -0.69
N LYS A 255 -13.32 0.87 -1.43
CA LYS A 255 -14.01 0.72 -2.71
C LYS A 255 -13.00 0.87 -3.82
N GLY A 256 -13.13 0.06 -4.84
CA GLY A 256 -12.28 0.13 -6.02
C GLY A 256 -13.09 -0.06 -7.29
N SER A 257 -12.64 0.51 -8.39
CA SER A 257 -13.22 0.26 -9.72
C SER A 257 -12.14 0.39 -10.78
N VAL A 258 -12.32 -0.33 -11.88
CA VAL A 258 -11.52 -0.13 -13.09
C VAL A 258 -12.12 1.05 -13.86
N ILE A 259 -11.36 2.13 -14.03
CA ILE A 259 -11.84 3.35 -14.68
C ILE A 259 -11.35 3.51 -16.11
N ASP A 260 -10.23 2.87 -16.46
CA ASP A 260 -9.65 2.89 -17.79
C ASP A 260 -8.77 1.66 -18.02
N THR A 261 -8.39 1.41 -19.27
CA THR A 261 -7.47 0.35 -19.67
C THR A 261 -6.30 0.93 -20.44
N THR A 262 -5.14 0.32 -20.28
CA THR A 262 -3.91 0.72 -20.95
C THR A 262 -3.01 -0.50 -21.19
N TYR A 263 -1.78 -0.28 -21.61
CA TYR A 263 -0.80 -1.34 -21.75
C TYR A 263 0.50 -0.98 -21.04
N VAL A 264 1.08 -1.97 -20.37
CA VAL A 264 2.45 -1.92 -19.85
C VAL A 264 3.25 -2.86 -20.71
N GLU A 265 4.00 -2.31 -21.70
CA GLU A 265 4.58 -3.05 -22.82
C GLU A 265 3.49 -3.86 -23.56
N ASN A 266 3.54 -5.18 -23.51
CA ASN A 266 2.59 -6.07 -24.17
C ASN A 266 1.52 -6.65 -23.22
N ILE A 267 1.48 -6.18 -21.97
CA ILE A 267 0.55 -6.67 -20.97
C ILE A 267 -0.62 -5.68 -20.85
N GLU A 268 -1.84 -6.17 -21.02
CA GLU A 268 -3.04 -5.38 -20.76
C GLU A 268 -3.09 -4.99 -19.27
N ALA A 269 -3.27 -3.71 -19.01
CA ALA A 269 -3.27 -3.13 -17.68
C ALA A 269 -4.53 -2.29 -17.47
N VAL A 270 -4.94 -2.16 -16.23
CA VAL A 270 -6.08 -1.36 -15.81
C VAL A 270 -5.64 -0.15 -15.01
N VAL A 271 -6.29 0.98 -15.18
CA VAL A 271 -6.21 2.14 -14.30
C VAL A 271 -7.35 2.00 -13.29
N THR A 272 -7.01 2.03 -12.02
CA THR A 272 -7.99 1.83 -10.94
C THR A 272 -8.19 3.10 -10.14
N LYS A 273 -9.43 3.36 -9.74
CA LYS A 273 -9.79 4.35 -8.73
C LYS A 273 -10.03 3.63 -7.42
N ILE A 274 -9.32 4.06 -6.38
CA ILE A 274 -9.44 3.52 -5.02
C ILE A 274 -10.03 4.60 -4.12
N THR A 275 -10.99 4.22 -3.29
CA THR A 275 -11.66 5.11 -2.34
C THR A 275 -11.65 4.48 -0.95
N GLY A 276 -11.30 5.26 0.05
CA GLY A 276 -11.33 4.84 1.44
C GLY A 276 -11.53 6.02 2.38
N SER A 277 -11.59 5.74 3.67
CA SER A 277 -11.80 6.73 4.72
C SER A 277 -10.73 6.64 5.79
N ALA A 278 -10.41 7.77 6.41
CA ALA A 278 -9.56 7.85 7.59
C ALA A 278 -10.14 8.85 8.58
N TRP A 279 -9.64 8.84 9.80
CA TRP A 279 -10.10 9.71 10.88
C TRP A 279 -8.91 10.36 11.57
N LEU A 280 -8.99 11.68 11.79
CA LEU A 280 -8.01 12.39 12.60
C LEU A 280 -8.17 11.99 14.07
N MET A 281 -7.20 11.25 14.60
CA MET A 281 -7.24 10.75 15.98
C MET A 281 -6.48 11.61 16.98
N GLY A 282 -5.56 12.46 16.50
CA GLY A 282 -4.79 13.31 17.39
C GLY A 282 -3.71 14.11 16.69
N MET A 283 -3.08 14.99 17.46
CA MET A 283 -1.89 15.74 17.08
C MET A 283 -0.83 15.55 18.16
N HIS A 284 0.39 15.20 17.78
CA HIS A 284 1.48 14.90 18.70
C HIS A 284 2.67 15.79 18.42
N ARG A 285 3.40 16.14 19.48
CA ARG A 285 4.67 16.84 19.41
C ARG A 285 5.74 15.95 20.00
N PHE A 286 6.64 15.44 19.17
CA PHE A 286 7.78 14.66 19.63
C PHE A 286 9.02 15.54 19.80
N PHE A 287 9.91 15.13 20.71
CA PHE A 287 11.18 15.80 20.97
C PHE A 287 12.33 14.86 20.60
N TYR A 288 13.31 15.41 19.89
CA TYR A 288 14.57 14.75 19.63
C TYR A 288 15.57 15.24 20.67
N ASN A 289 16.09 14.35 21.51
CA ASN A 289 17.11 14.66 22.50
C ASN A 289 18.41 13.97 22.12
N GLU A 290 19.47 14.75 21.90
CA GLU A 290 20.80 14.25 21.52
C GLU A 290 21.39 13.27 22.53
N GLU A 291 21.06 13.42 23.81
CA GLU A 291 21.56 12.60 24.91
C GLU A 291 20.79 11.28 25.08
N ASP A 292 19.63 11.13 24.43
CA ASP A 292 18.84 9.90 24.49
C ASP A 292 19.49 8.81 23.62
N PRO A 293 19.96 7.70 24.21
CA PRO A 293 20.55 6.60 23.43
C PRO A 293 19.55 5.93 22.46
N LEU A 294 18.23 6.11 22.70
CA LEU A 294 17.13 5.60 21.86
C LEU A 294 16.42 6.71 21.07
N LYS A 295 17.08 7.82 20.82
CA LYS A 295 16.52 8.98 20.12
C LYS A 295 15.90 8.67 18.75
N GLU A 296 16.45 7.68 18.03
CA GLU A 296 15.92 7.20 16.75
C GLU A 296 14.94 6.02 16.91
N GLY A 297 14.65 5.62 18.16
CA GLY A 297 13.82 4.47 18.44
C GLY A 297 14.51 3.14 18.19
N PHE A 298 13.74 2.07 18.20
CA PHE A 298 14.22 0.71 17.96
C PHE A 298 13.12 -0.15 17.34
N LEU A 299 13.50 -1.26 16.72
CA LEU A 299 12.62 -2.31 16.25
C LEU A 299 13.10 -3.64 16.82
N LEU A 300 12.17 -4.47 17.28
CA LEU A 300 12.49 -5.82 17.77
C LEU A 300 12.58 -6.83 16.63
N ILE A 301 11.85 -6.57 15.54
CA ILE A 301 11.94 -7.32 14.28
C ILE A 301 12.57 -6.38 13.27
N PRO A 302 13.85 -6.57 12.88
CA PRO A 302 14.48 -5.68 11.92
C PRO A 302 13.77 -5.79 10.57
N PRO A 303 13.53 -4.67 9.87
CA PRO A 303 12.98 -4.69 8.53
C PRO A 303 13.94 -5.43 7.59
N MET A 304 13.39 -6.11 6.58
CA MET A 304 14.22 -6.56 5.46
C MET A 304 14.68 -5.31 4.72
N GLU A 305 15.98 -5.10 4.67
CA GLU A 305 16.56 -4.02 3.86
C GLU A 305 16.15 -4.25 2.40
N HIS A 306 15.38 -3.35 1.85
CA HIS A 306 15.22 -3.26 0.41
C HIS A 306 16.56 -2.78 -0.15
N GLU A 307 17.33 -3.67 -0.78
CA GLU A 307 18.47 -3.27 -1.59
C GLU A 307 17.94 -2.40 -2.74
N THR A 308 17.86 -1.11 -2.51
CA THR A 308 17.76 -0.14 -3.58
C THR A 308 19.16 -0.02 -4.17
N GLU A 309 19.44 -0.81 -5.22
CA GLU A 309 20.60 -0.54 -6.07
C GLU A 309 20.54 0.93 -6.49
N GLU A 310 21.64 1.62 -6.27
CA GLU A 310 21.84 3.00 -6.71
C GLU A 310 21.49 3.08 -8.20
N VAL A 311 20.50 3.90 -8.52
CA VAL A 311 20.23 4.32 -9.89
C VAL A 311 21.47 5.07 -10.36
N LYS A 312 22.30 4.40 -11.16
CA LYS A 312 23.44 5.02 -11.87
C LYS A 312 22.94 5.84 -13.04
#